data_aafe7e011ee0d7d9ebe453f6d9bb270a
#
_entry.id   aafe7e011ee0d7d9ebe453f6d9bb270a
#
_cell.length_a   1.000
_cell.length_b   1.000
_cell.length_c   1.000
_cell.angle_alpha   90.00
_cell.angle_beta   90.00
_cell.angle_gamma   90.00
#
_symmetry.space_group_name_H-M   'P 1'
#
loop_
_entity.id
_entity.type
_entity.pdbx_description
1 polymer ?
#
loop_
_entity_poly.entity_id
_entity_poly.type
_entity_poly.pdbx_seq_one_letter_code
_entity_poly.pdbx_strand_id
1 'polypeptide(L)'
;MTRVVVSGLRKSFGVRAVLDDVDLEVPEGSLTAVLGPSGSGKTTLLRVLAGFERSDGGTVMLGDNVVEDGRTHLPPEARRVGYVPQDGALFPHLDASRNVGFGLSRRERKSGRVEELLDLVGLSGEGGRYPHQLSGGMQQRVALARALAGQPSLVLLDEPFSSLDAALRAGVRADVARVLSETGTTTIMVTHDQDEALSLADRVAVLRGGRVVQCASPEDLYSDPLDPALASFVGDANLLEGTVRAGAAVTALGPLTIGAGGPALAEAQEVMVLVRPEQLELRPGNGAGGLRGRVVECRYFGHDMLVAVELAADVEGKRPLLHVRLTGTSPLGHGSPVALSVEGPVKAWPASSRQDQAV
;
A
#
# COMPACT_ATOMS: atom_id res chain seq x y z
N MET A 1 -21.04 6.55 9.91
CA MET A 1 -19.82 5.76 9.67
C MET A 1 -20.26 4.33 9.46
N THR A 2 -19.49 3.51 8.74
CA THR A 2 -19.99 2.21 8.28
C THR A 2 -18.84 1.23 8.15
N ARG A 3 -18.90 0.09 8.84
CA ARG A 3 -18.02 -1.06 8.61
C ARG A 3 -18.32 -1.65 7.23
N VAL A 4 -17.30 -2.07 6.50
CA VAL A 4 -17.45 -2.78 5.22
C VAL A 4 -17.02 -4.23 5.40
N VAL A 5 -17.85 -5.17 4.95
CA VAL A 5 -17.53 -6.60 4.95
C VAL A 5 -17.75 -7.14 3.54
N VAL A 6 -16.70 -7.70 2.99
CA VAL A 6 -16.71 -8.42 1.70
C VAL A 6 -16.41 -9.88 2.00
N SER A 7 -17.23 -10.78 1.52
CA SER A 7 -17.07 -12.22 1.77
C SER A 7 -17.23 -13.03 0.47
N GLY A 8 -16.17 -13.77 0.12
CA GLY A 8 -16.14 -14.67 -1.01
C GLY A 8 -16.43 -14.01 -2.35
N LEU A 9 -16.04 -12.72 -2.51
CA LEU A 9 -16.42 -11.93 -3.69
C LEU A 9 -15.73 -12.44 -4.94
N ARG A 10 -16.52 -12.65 -6.01
CA ARG A 10 -16.04 -13.14 -7.30
C ARG A 10 -16.49 -12.25 -8.44
N LYS A 11 -15.58 -12.03 -9.39
CA LYS A 11 -15.87 -11.29 -10.63
C LYS A 11 -15.00 -11.78 -11.78
N SER A 12 -15.64 -12.07 -12.90
CA SER A 12 -14.97 -12.46 -14.14
C SER A 12 -15.40 -11.58 -15.29
N PHE A 13 -14.54 -11.38 -16.27
CA PHE A 13 -14.86 -10.79 -17.55
C PHE A 13 -14.55 -11.81 -18.65
N GLY A 14 -15.61 -12.37 -19.22
CA GLY A 14 -15.50 -13.53 -20.11
C GLY A 14 -14.90 -14.74 -19.36
N VAL A 15 -13.80 -15.27 -19.86
CA VAL A 15 -13.11 -16.43 -19.24
C VAL A 15 -12.08 -16.04 -18.18
N ARG A 16 -11.81 -14.74 -18.00
CA ARG A 16 -10.79 -14.26 -17.06
C ARG A 16 -11.41 -13.92 -15.72
N ALA A 17 -11.07 -14.68 -14.69
CA ALA A 17 -11.35 -14.29 -13.31
C ALA A 17 -10.46 -13.11 -12.93
N VAL A 18 -11.07 -12.06 -12.36
CA VAL A 18 -10.39 -10.84 -11.90
C VAL A 18 -10.43 -10.73 -10.38
N LEU A 19 -11.57 -11.10 -9.79
CA LEU A 19 -11.71 -11.32 -8.34
C LEU A 19 -12.09 -12.77 -8.14
N ASP A 20 -11.36 -13.45 -7.26
CA ASP A 20 -11.54 -14.88 -7.00
C ASP A 20 -11.49 -15.14 -5.49
N ASP A 21 -12.66 -15.15 -4.86
CA ASP A 21 -12.81 -15.44 -3.43
C ASP A 21 -12.18 -14.36 -2.54
N VAL A 22 -12.54 -13.08 -2.78
CA VAL A 22 -12.03 -11.95 -2.01
C VAL A 22 -12.78 -11.82 -0.71
N ASP A 23 -12.03 -11.89 0.40
CA ASP A 23 -12.48 -11.55 1.75
C ASP A 23 -11.78 -10.27 2.21
N LEU A 24 -12.54 -9.29 2.66
CA LEU A 24 -12.00 -8.02 3.16
C LEU A 24 -12.93 -7.43 4.23
N GLU A 25 -12.35 -7.09 5.37
CA GLU A 25 -13.03 -6.33 6.40
C GLU A 25 -12.36 -4.98 6.60
N VAL A 26 -13.17 -3.91 6.51
CA VAL A 26 -12.75 -2.52 6.74
C VAL A 26 -13.46 -2.02 7.99
N PRO A 27 -12.71 -1.70 9.06
CA PRO A 27 -13.28 -1.14 10.28
C PRO A 27 -13.95 0.22 10.03
N GLU A 28 -14.96 0.51 10.82
CA GLU A 28 -15.63 1.79 10.79
C GLU A 28 -14.66 2.95 11.08
N GLY A 29 -14.71 4.01 10.29
CA GLY A 29 -13.89 5.21 10.44
C GLY A 29 -12.42 5.04 10.08
N SER A 30 -12.00 3.85 9.61
CA SER A 30 -10.62 3.60 9.20
C SER A 30 -10.38 3.87 7.72
N LEU A 31 -9.12 4.16 7.38
CA LEU A 31 -8.61 4.15 6.02
C LEU A 31 -7.93 2.81 5.75
N THR A 32 -8.47 2.02 4.83
CA THR A 32 -7.86 0.78 4.36
C THR A 32 -7.35 0.95 2.93
N ALA A 33 -6.05 0.73 2.73
CA ALA A 33 -5.46 0.71 1.39
C ALA A 33 -5.53 -0.72 0.81
N VAL A 34 -6.00 -0.83 -0.44
CA VAL A 34 -5.88 -2.06 -1.23
C VAL A 34 -4.70 -1.89 -2.17
N LEU A 35 -3.60 -2.54 -1.84
CA LEU A 35 -2.34 -2.50 -2.57
C LEU A 35 -2.22 -3.72 -3.49
N GLY A 36 -1.67 -3.55 -4.68
CA GLY A 36 -1.44 -4.67 -5.58
C GLY A 36 -0.88 -4.25 -6.93
N PRO A 37 -0.27 -5.16 -7.71
CA PRO A 37 0.25 -4.86 -9.03
C PRO A 37 -0.86 -4.44 -10.00
N SER A 38 -0.47 -3.87 -11.15
CA SER A 38 -1.42 -3.53 -12.21
C SER A 38 -2.16 -4.78 -12.69
N GLY A 39 -3.47 -4.68 -12.84
CA GLY A 39 -4.32 -5.80 -13.29
C GLY A 39 -4.68 -6.82 -12.20
N SER A 40 -4.36 -6.59 -10.93
CA SER A 40 -4.74 -7.48 -9.81
C SER A 40 -6.23 -7.45 -9.43
N GLY A 41 -7.01 -6.51 -9.98
CA GLY A 41 -8.45 -6.40 -9.71
C GLY A 41 -8.87 -5.25 -8.79
N LYS A 42 -7.96 -4.37 -8.36
CA LYS A 42 -8.23 -3.26 -7.43
C LYS A 42 -9.40 -2.36 -7.85
N THR A 43 -9.33 -1.79 -9.06
CA THR A 43 -10.40 -0.95 -9.62
C THR A 43 -11.71 -1.73 -9.77
N THR A 44 -11.64 -3.02 -10.14
CA THR A 44 -12.83 -3.88 -10.21
C THR A 44 -13.48 -4.05 -8.83
N LEU A 45 -12.68 -4.28 -7.79
CA LEU A 45 -13.17 -4.35 -6.41
C LEU A 45 -13.87 -3.04 -6.02
N LEU A 46 -13.24 -1.87 -6.26
CA LEU A 46 -13.87 -0.58 -5.99
C LEU A 46 -15.16 -0.38 -6.77
N ARG A 47 -15.21 -0.76 -8.06
CA ARG A 47 -16.41 -0.63 -8.88
C ARG A 47 -17.54 -1.51 -8.38
N VAL A 48 -17.25 -2.72 -7.89
CA VAL A 48 -18.26 -3.58 -7.26
C VAL A 48 -18.76 -2.96 -5.95
N LEU A 49 -17.87 -2.44 -5.10
CA LEU A 49 -18.23 -1.75 -3.86
C LEU A 49 -19.07 -0.49 -4.11
N ALA A 50 -18.74 0.27 -5.15
CA ALA A 50 -19.49 1.45 -5.56
C ALA A 50 -20.85 1.13 -6.19
N GLY A 51 -21.08 -0.11 -6.66
CA GLY A 51 -22.29 -0.51 -7.36
C GLY A 51 -22.28 -0.22 -8.87
N PHE A 52 -21.13 0.15 -9.44
CA PHE A 52 -20.96 0.32 -10.89
C PHE A 52 -20.80 -1.01 -11.62
N GLU A 53 -20.40 -2.06 -10.90
CA GLU A 53 -20.18 -3.39 -11.46
C GLU A 53 -20.87 -4.42 -10.57
N ARG A 54 -21.52 -5.40 -11.18
CA ARG A 54 -22.19 -6.50 -10.48
C ARG A 54 -21.18 -7.63 -10.24
N SER A 55 -21.20 -8.22 -9.05
CA SER A 55 -20.41 -9.44 -8.76
C SER A 55 -21.01 -10.66 -9.42
N ASP A 56 -20.18 -11.69 -9.63
CA ASP A 56 -20.65 -13.01 -10.08
C ASP A 56 -20.94 -13.93 -8.89
N GLY A 57 -20.52 -13.53 -7.67
CA GLY A 57 -20.77 -14.26 -6.42
C GLY A 57 -20.16 -13.56 -5.23
N GLY A 58 -20.43 -14.07 -4.04
CA GLY A 58 -20.04 -13.47 -2.78
C GLY A 58 -21.02 -12.42 -2.28
N THR A 59 -20.64 -11.73 -1.19
CA THR A 59 -21.51 -10.76 -0.52
C THR A 59 -20.72 -9.51 -0.16
N VAL A 60 -21.37 -8.33 -0.32
CA VAL A 60 -20.87 -7.05 0.19
C VAL A 60 -21.90 -6.46 1.15
N MET A 61 -21.43 -6.12 2.35
CA MET A 61 -22.22 -5.43 3.37
C MET A 61 -21.63 -4.06 3.67
N LEU A 62 -22.51 -3.05 3.75
CA LEU A 62 -22.19 -1.72 4.27
C LEU A 62 -22.98 -1.53 5.58
N GLY A 63 -22.29 -1.60 6.71
CA GLY A 63 -22.94 -1.74 8.02
C GLY A 63 -23.76 -3.02 8.08
N ASP A 64 -25.03 -2.92 8.45
CA ASP A 64 -25.97 -4.05 8.52
C ASP A 64 -26.69 -4.33 7.18
N ASN A 65 -26.39 -3.55 6.13
CA ASN A 65 -27.10 -3.65 4.87
C ASN A 65 -26.30 -4.46 3.85
N VAL A 66 -26.91 -5.53 3.31
CA VAL A 66 -26.40 -6.23 2.13
C VAL A 66 -26.65 -5.36 0.91
N VAL A 67 -25.57 -4.94 0.24
CA VAL A 67 -25.64 -4.09 -0.96
C VAL A 67 -25.36 -4.87 -2.25
N GLU A 68 -24.72 -6.02 -2.10
CA GLU A 68 -24.39 -6.94 -3.21
C GLU A 68 -24.42 -8.37 -2.68
N ASP A 69 -25.15 -9.23 -3.38
CA ASP A 69 -25.09 -10.69 -3.27
C ASP A 69 -25.62 -11.29 -4.58
N GLY A 70 -25.72 -12.60 -4.70
CA GLY A 70 -26.22 -13.24 -5.94
C GLY A 70 -27.67 -12.83 -6.32
N ARG A 71 -28.44 -12.18 -5.42
CA ARG A 71 -29.84 -11.75 -5.61
C ARG A 71 -29.98 -10.24 -5.56
N THR A 72 -29.31 -9.60 -4.60
CA THR A 72 -29.36 -8.17 -4.33
C THR A 72 -28.25 -7.44 -5.07
N HIS A 73 -28.57 -6.36 -5.79
CA HIS A 73 -27.60 -5.43 -6.35
C HIS A 73 -28.15 -4.01 -6.19
N LEU A 74 -27.68 -3.29 -5.18
CA LEU A 74 -28.03 -1.89 -5.02
C LEU A 74 -27.20 -1.03 -6.00
N PRO A 75 -27.83 -0.17 -6.80
CA PRO A 75 -27.12 0.72 -7.69
C PRO A 75 -26.35 1.81 -6.88
N PRO A 76 -25.38 2.51 -7.50
CA PRO A 76 -24.50 3.47 -6.81
C PRO A 76 -25.24 4.53 -5.98
N GLU A 77 -26.31 5.10 -6.53
CA GLU A 77 -27.12 6.13 -5.89
C GLU A 77 -27.84 5.67 -4.61
N ALA A 78 -28.03 4.36 -4.46
CA ALA A 78 -28.67 3.77 -3.26
C ALA A 78 -27.64 3.37 -2.18
N ARG A 79 -26.34 3.36 -2.47
CA ARG A 79 -25.30 2.90 -1.54
C ARG A 79 -24.76 3.99 -0.61
N ARG A 80 -25.03 5.26 -0.88
CA ARG A 80 -24.48 6.41 -0.15
C ARG A 80 -22.94 6.38 -0.06
N VAL A 81 -22.30 6.11 -1.18
CA VAL A 81 -20.85 6.01 -1.33
C VAL A 81 -20.33 7.24 -2.06
N GLY A 82 -19.26 7.86 -1.54
CA GLY A 82 -18.47 8.86 -2.25
C GLY A 82 -17.41 8.16 -3.11
N TYR A 83 -17.30 8.50 -4.39
CA TYR A 83 -16.33 7.90 -5.29
C TYR A 83 -15.44 8.97 -5.92
N VAL A 84 -14.12 8.80 -5.80
CA VAL A 84 -13.10 9.64 -6.43
C VAL A 84 -12.37 8.78 -7.46
N PRO A 85 -12.59 8.97 -8.75
CA PRO A 85 -11.90 8.24 -9.81
C PRO A 85 -10.46 8.74 -9.98
N GLN A 86 -9.63 7.95 -10.66
CA GLN A 86 -8.20 8.16 -10.84
C GLN A 86 -7.83 9.54 -11.42
N ASP A 87 -8.61 10.07 -12.35
CA ASP A 87 -8.42 11.38 -12.97
C ASP A 87 -9.15 12.54 -12.26
N GLY A 88 -9.72 12.27 -11.04
CA GLY A 88 -10.55 13.20 -10.29
C GLY A 88 -11.90 13.51 -10.97
N ALA A 89 -12.03 13.34 -12.27
CA ALA A 89 -13.22 13.52 -13.12
C ALA A 89 -14.06 14.73 -12.74
N LEU A 90 -13.46 15.91 -12.62
CA LEU A 90 -14.19 17.15 -12.39
C LEU A 90 -14.98 17.53 -13.66
N PHE A 91 -16.16 18.09 -13.46
CA PHE A 91 -16.96 18.62 -14.55
C PHE A 91 -16.29 19.91 -15.09
N PRO A 92 -15.75 19.92 -16.33
CA PRO A 92 -14.92 21.02 -16.82
C PRO A 92 -15.70 22.32 -17.04
N HIS A 93 -17.02 22.24 -17.20
CA HIS A 93 -17.92 23.36 -17.40
C HIS A 93 -18.47 23.95 -16.09
N LEU A 94 -18.12 23.38 -14.93
CA LEU A 94 -18.49 23.83 -13.60
C LEU A 94 -17.26 24.36 -12.86
N ASP A 95 -17.42 25.42 -12.10
CA ASP A 95 -16.42 25.89 -11.15
C ASP A 95 -16.26 24.93 -9.95
N ALA A 96 -15.29 25.18 -9.08
CA ALA A 96 -15.00 24.30 -7.93
C ALA A 96 -16.20 24.19 -6.98
N SER A 97 -16.88 25.31 -6.65
CA SER A 97 -18.07 25.31 -5.80
C SER A 97 -19.21 24.48 -6.38
N ARG A 98 -19.44 24.60 -7.68
CA ARG A 98 -20.48 23.83 -8.39
C ARG A 98 -20.10 22.35 -8.53
N ASN A 99 -18.82 22.04 -8.71
CA ASN A 99 -18.32 20.65 -8.68
C ASN A 99 -18.59 20.02 -7.31
N VAL A 100 -18.19 20.67 -6.21
CA VAL A 100 -18.44 20.18 -4.85
C VAL A 100 -19.93 20.04 -4.57
N GLY A 101 -20.72 21.05 -4.93
CA GLY A 101 -22.17 21.07 -4.70
C GLY A 101 -23.00 20.26 -5.69
N PHE A 102 -22.38 19.51 -6.63
CA PHE A 102 -23.10 18.86 -7.74
C PHE A 102 -24.20 17.89 -7.25
N GLY A 103 -23.88 17.04 -6.29
CA GLY A 103 -24.81 16.06 -5.70
C GLY A 103 -25.73 16.62 -4.61
N LEU A 104 -25.53 17.87 -4.18
CA LEU A 104 -26.31 18.47 -3.10
C LEU A 104 -27.64 19.02 -3.59
N SER A 105 -28.67 18.92 -2.74
CA SER A 105 -29.95 19.61 -2.95
C SER A 105 -29.75 21.13 -2.94
N ARG A 106 -30.75 21.87 -3.46
CA ARG A 106 -30.73 23.34 -3.46
C ARG A 106 -30.62 23.92 -2.04
N ARG A 107 -31.20 23.24 -1.04
CA ARG A 107 -31.16 23.65 0.37
C ARG A 107 -29.76 23.49 0.95
N GLU A 108 -29.14 22.33 0.73
CA GLU A 108 -27.78 22.03 1.20
C GLU A 108 -26.72 22.94 0.57
N ARG A 109 -26.85 23.25 -0.72
CA ARG A 109 -25.98 24.24 -1.38
C ARG A 109 -26.06 25.64 -0.79
N LYS A 110 -27.20 26.00 -0.19
CA LYS A 110 -27.41 27.31 0.47
C LYS A 110 -27.07 27.30 1.96
N SER A 111 -26.74 26.17 2.56
CA SER A 111 -26.45 26.07 3.99
C SER A 111 -25.01 26.43 4.37
N GLY A 112 -24.15 26.80 3.40
CA GLY A 112 -22.73 27.01 3.64
C GLY A 112 -21.87 25.72 3.53
N ARG A 113 -22.49 24.59 3.23
CA ARG A 113 -21.79 23.28 3.21
C ARG A 113 -20.67 23.21 2.15
N VAL A 114 -20.84 23.86 1.03
CA VAL A 114 -19.83 23.88 -0.04
C VAL A 114 -18.60 24.66 0.41
N GLU A 115 -18.80 25.81 1.04
CA GLU A 115 -17.76 26.66 1.60
C GLU A 115 -16.99 25.90 2.71
N GLU A 116 -17.71 25.28 3.65
CA GLU A 116 -17.10 24.43 4.69
C GLU A 116 -16.21 23.34 4.11
N LEU A 117 -16.65 22.67 3.05
CA LEU A 117 -15.88 21.60 2.41
C LEU A 117 -14.66 22.14 1.66
N LEU A 118 -14.79 23.29 0.99
CA LEU A 118 -13.65 23.95 0.36
C LEU A 118 -12.61 24.40 1.38
N ASP A 119 -13.07 24.92 2.54
CA ASP A 119 -12.18 25.26 3.65
C ASP A 119 -11.49 24.04 4.24
N LEU A 120 -12.22 22.94 4.44
CA LEU A 120 -11.70 21.66 4.95
C LEU A 120 -10.57 21.10 4.08
N VAL A 121 -10.69 21.22 2.74
CA VAL A 121 -9.65 20.76 1.81
C VAL A 121 -8.61 21.85 1.51
N GLY A 122 -8.61 22.98 2.23
CA GLY A 122 -7.62 24.05 2.08
C GLY A 122 -7.76 24.84 0.77
N LEU A 123 -8.99 25.03 0.28
CA LEU A 123 -9.33 25.77 -0.95
C LEU A 123 -10.27 26.95 -0.68
N SER A 124 -10.17 27.56 0.50
CA SER A 124 -10.91 28.78 0.85
C SER A 124 -10.68 29.87 -0.22
N GLY A 125 -11.75 30.47 -0.70
CA GLY A 125 -11.70 31.52 -1.72
C GLY A 125 -11.48 31.05 -3.15
N GLU A 126 -11.22 29.77 -3.39
CA GLU A 126 -10.96 29.21 -4.72
C GLU A 126 -12.23 28.69 -5.43
N GLY A 127 -13.38 28.79 -4.80
CA GLY A 127 -14.64 28.21 -5.27
C GLY A 127 -15.09 28.64 -6.66
N GLY A 128 -14.73 29.85 -7.10
CA GLY A 128 -15.07 30.36 -8.44
C GLY A 128 -14.17 29.90 -9.59
N ARG A 129 -13.07 29.15 -9.29
CA ARG A 129 -12.14 28.68 -10.33
C ARG A 129 -12.67 27.45 -11.04
N TYR A 130 -12.43 27.39 -12.33
CA TYR A 130 -12.72 26.23 -13.16
C TYR A 130 -11.57 25.19 -13.10
N PRO A 131 -11.83 23.91 -13.41
CA PRO A 131 -10.80 22.87 -13.35
C PRO A 131 -9.50 23.21 -14.08
N HIS A 132 -9.56 23.80 -15.26
CA HIS A 132 -8.37 24.22 -16.02
C HIS A 132 -7.55 25.35 -15.38
N GLN A 133 -8.08 26.01 -14.36
CA GLN A 133 -7.42 27.07 -13.57
C GLN A 133 -6.83 26.55 -12.26
N LEU A 134 -7.01 25.26 -11.96
CA LEU A 134 -6.56 24.59 -10.75
C LEU A 134 -5.36 23.69 -11.07
N SER A 135 -4.40 23.62 -10.15
CA SER A 135 -3.34 22.61 -10.22
C SER A 135 -3.92 21.21 -10.03
N GLY A 136 -3.21 20.15 -10.45
CA GLY A 136 -3.66 18.77 -10.29
C GLY A 136 -3.99 18.42 -8.82
N GLY A 137 -3.16 18.87 -7.86
CA GLY A 137 -3.46 18.68 -6.44
C GLY A 137 -4.70 19.43 -5.95
N MET A 138 -4.97 20.65 -6.48
CA MET A 138 -6.22 21.36 -6.19
C MET A 138 -7.43 20.64 -6.78
N GLN A 139 -7.31 20.13 -8.00
CA GLN A 139 -8.38 19.34 -8.64
C GLN A 139 -8.72 18.10 -7.82
N GLN A 140 -7.70 17.40 -7.30
CA GLN A 140 -7.87 16.23 -6.46
C GLN A 140 -8.58 16.56 -5.15
N ARG A 141 -8.23 17.68 -4.51
CA ARG A 141 -8.91 18.17 -3.30
C ARG A 141 -10.36 18.58 -3.57
N VAL A 142 -10.67 19.18 -4.70
CA VAL A 142 -12.06 19.45 -5.13
C VAL A 142 -12.83 18.15 -5.35
N ALA A 143 -12.22 17.13 -5.97
CA ALA A 143 -12.85 15.83 -6.17
C ALA A 143 -13.16 15.13 -4.84
N LEU A 144 -12.23 15.20 -3.87
CA LEU A 144 -12.46 14.70 -2.50
C LEU A 144 -13.60 15.45 -1.81
N ALA A 145 -13.60 16.79 -1.85
CA ALA A 145 -14.67 17.61 -1.27
C ALA A 145 -16.03 17.26 -1.88
N ARG A 146 -16.10 17.04 -3.21
CA ARG A 146 -17.31 16.58 -3.89
C ARG A 146 -17.78 15.22 -3.39
N ALA A 147 -16.85 14.27 -3.21
CA ALA A 147 -17.18 12.94 -2.70
C ALA A 147 -17.72 12.99 -1.26
N LEU A 148 -17.22 13.90 -0.42
CA LEU A 148 -17.65 14.10 0.97
C LEU A 148 -18.93 14.93 1.10
N ALA A 149 -19.35 15.65 0.05
CA ALA A 149 -20.43 16.63 0.13
C ALA A 149 -21.76 16.03 0.61
N GLY A 150 -22.13 14.87 0.10
CA GLY A 150 -23.35 14.15 0.47
C GLY A 150 -23.29 13.39 1.79
N GLN A 151 -22.28 13.61 2.61
CA GLN A 151 -22.05 12.86 3.86
C GLN A 151 -22.14 11.34 3.65
N PRO A 152 -21.27 10.79 2.79
CA PRO A 152 -21.30 9.36 2.47
C PRO A 152 -20.97 8.51 3.70
N SER A 153 -21.45 7.29 3.71
CA SER A 153 -21.08 6.30 4.73
C SER A 153 -19.72 5.65 4.45
N LEU A 154 -19.29 5.68 3.19
CA LEU A 154 -18.02 5.12 2.70
C LEU A 154 -17.47 6.01 1.60
N VAL A 155 -16.16 6.27 1.62
CA VAL A 155 -15.42 6.92 0.53
C VAL A 155 -14.53 5.91 -0.17
N LEU A 156 -14.56 5.90 -1.50
CA LEU A 156 -13.73 5.05 -2.35
C LEU A 156 -12.82 5.93 -3.20
N LEU A 157 -11.51 5.69 -3.11
CA LEU A 157 -10.48 6.45 -3.82
C LEU A 157 -9.75 5.52 -4.80
N ASP A 158 -9.85 5.79 -6.09
CA ASP A 158 -9.22 5.00 -7.15
C ASP A 158 -7.92 5.67 -7.61
N GLU A 159 -6.76 5.18 -7.13
CA GLU A 159 -5.42 5.70 -7.41
C GLU A 159 -5.33 7.24 -7.31
N PRO A 160 -5.73 7.84 -6.18
CA PRO A 160 -6.01 9.27 -6.10
C PRO A 160 -4.80 10.18 -6.33
N PHE A 161 -3.57 9.66 -6.30
CA PHE A 161 -2.35 10.46 -6.42
C PHE A 161 -1.53 10.14 -7.67
N SER A 162 -2.00 9.22 -8.51
CA SER A 162 -1.25 8.72 -9.67
C SER A 162 -0.98 9.80 -10.73
N SER A 163 -1.89 10.78 -10.88
CA SER A 163 -1.78 11.89 -11.84
C SER A 163 -0.95 13.08 -11.34
N LEU A 164 -0.45 13.04 -10.09
CA LEU A 164 0.30 14.14 -9.48
C LEU A 164 1.80 13.98 -9.71
N ASP A 165 2.49 15.11 -9.91
CA ASP A 165 3.94 15.13 -9.89
C ASP A 165 4.50 14.82 -8.48
N ALA A 166 5.76 14.39 -8.41
CA ALA A 166 6.39 13.95 -7.15
C ALA A 166 6.47 15.05 -6.09
N ALA A 167 6.64 16.33 -6.50
CA ALA A 167 6.79 17.46 -5.58
C ALA A 167 5.47 17.78 -4.86
N LEU A 168 4.34 17.70 -5.58
CA LEU A 168 3.01 17.97 -5.02
C LEU A 168 2.43 16.76 -4.27
N ARG A 169 2.84 15.55 -4.63
CA ARG A 169 2.25 14.30 -4.14
C ARG A 169 2.28 14.19 -2.61
N ALA A 170 3.43 14.46 -1.98
CA ALA A 170 3.59 14.34 -0.54
C ALA A 170 2.65 15.29 0.24
N GLY A 171 2.54 16.54 -0.19
CA GLY A 171 1.63 17.51 0.45
C GLY A 171 0.16 17.15 0.29
N VAL A 172 -0.25 16.75 -0.94
CA VAL A 172 -1.65 16.35 -1.20
C VAL A 172 -2.02 15.08 -0.44
N ARG A 173 -1.10 14.10 -0.31
CA ARG A 173 -1.31 12.91 0.53
C ARG A 173 -1.62 13.27 1.98
N ALA A 174 -0.80 14.14 2.59
CA ALA A 174 -0.98 14.59 3.97
C ALA A 174 -2.32 15.32 4.15
N ASP A 175 -2.70 16.20 3.21
CA ASP A 175 -3.97 16.91 3.25
C ASP A 175 -5.17 15.97 3.15
N VAL A 176 -5.13 15.00 2.23
CA VAL A 176 -6.20 13.99 2.06
C VAL A 176 -6.34 13.15 3.32
N ALA A 177 -5.22 12.63 3.88
CA ALA A 177 -5.25 11.85 5.11
C ALA A 177 -5.85 12.63 6.29
N ARG A 178 -5.43 13.90 6.46
CA ARG A 178 -5.98 14.80 7.49
C ARG A 178 -7.48 14.97 7.32
N VAL A 179 -7.97 15.30 6.12
CA VAL A 179 -9.40 15.49 5.84
C VAL A 179 -10.21 14.23 6.15
N LEU A 180 -9.73 13.05 5.74
CA LEU A 180 -10.41 11.78 5.99
C LEU A 180 -10.46 11.46 7.50
N SER A 181 -9.36 11.69 8.21
CA SER A 181 -9.28 11.51 9.67
C SER A 181 -10.22 12.48 10.41
N GLU A 182 -10.23 13.78 10.05
CA GLU A 182 -11.09 14.79 10.67
C GLU A 182 -12.58 14.50 10.47
N THR A 183 -12.95 13.94 9.30
CA THR A 183 -14.33 13.55 9.02
C THR A 183 -14.71 12.20 9.63
N GLY A 184 -13.75 11.40 10.05
CA GLY A 184 -13.93 10.04 10.55
C GLY A 184 -14.58 9.09 9.55
N THR A 185 -14.55 9.41 8.24
CA THR A 185 -15.26 8.66 7.21
C THR A 185 -14.52 7.37 6.89
N THR A 186 -15.21 6.24 6.91
CA THR A 186 -14.65 4.96 6.46
C THR A 186 -14.21 5.10 5.00
N THR A 187 -12.97 4.72 4.72
CA THR A 187 -12.36 4.94 3.41
C THR A 187 -11.64 3.69 2.90
N ILE A 188 -11.85 3.37 1.63
CA ILE A 188 -11.05 2.38 0.90
C ILE A 188 -10.32 3.12 -0.21
N MET A 189 -8.99 3.03 -0.21
CA MET A 189 -8.13 3.57 -1.24
C MET A 189 -7.46 2.43 -1.99
N VAL A 190 -7.51 2.42 -3.32
CA VAL A 190 -6.68 1.51 -4.10
C VAL A 190 -5.48 2.25 -4.64
N THR A 191 -4.33 1.59 -4.60
CA THR A 191 -3.07 2.13 -5.11
C THR A 191 -2.13 0.99 -5.55
N HIS A 192 -1.19 1.32 -6.40
CA HIS A 192 -0.03 0.47 -6.70
C HIS A 192 1.27 1.00 -6.05
N ASP A 193 1.18 2.14 -5.36
CA ASP A 193 2.31 2.80 -4.70
C ASP A 193 2.38 2.33 -3.24
N GLN A 194 3.52 1.71 -2.88
CA GLN A 194 3.77 1.17 -1.54
C GLN A 194 3.84 2.28 -0.49
N ASP A 195 4.49 3.40 -0.82
CA ASP A 195 4.63 4.53 0.10
C ASP A 195 3.27 5.12 0.46
N GLU A 196 2.33 5.16 -0.51
CA GLU A 196 0.96 5.60 -0.24
C GLU A 196 0.25 4.67 0.74
N ALA A 197 0.31 3.36 0.46
CA ALA A 197 -0.36 2.37 1.30
C ALA A 197 0.21 2.34 2.72
N LEU A 198 1.55 2.33 2.85
CA LEU A 198 2.21 2.20 4.15
C LEU A 198 2.18 3.49 4.98
N SER A 199 2.17 4.68 4.34
CA SER A 199 2.23 5.95 5.07
C SER A 199 0.87 6.54 5.44
N LEU A 200 -0.21 6.16 4.75
CA LEU A 200 -1.52 6.80 4.92
C LEU A 200 -2.56 5.90 5.59
N ALA A 201 -2.46 4.59 5.39
CA ALA A 201 -3.53 3.68 5.78
C ALA A 201 -3.38 3.16 7.21
N ASP A 202 -4.51 2.97 7.89
CA ASP A 202 -4.57 2.24 9.15
C ASP A 202 -4.39 0.73 8.94
N ARG A 203 -4.82 0.24 7.76
CA ARG A 203 -4.68 -1.14 7.33
C ARG A 203 -4.35 -1.22 5.84
N VAL A 204 -3.53 -2.19 5.48
CA VAL A 204 -3.19 -2.48 4.08
C VAL A 204 -3.62 -3.90 3.74
N ALA A 205 -4.50 -4.02 2.75
CA ALA A 205 -4.92 -5.29 2.16
C ALA A 205 -4.16 -5.50 0.84
N VAL A 206 -3.38 -6.56 0.74
CA VAL A 206 -2.63 -6.86 -0.50
C VAL A 206 -3.44 -7.77 -1.39
N LEU A 207 -3.79 -7.27 -2.58
CA LEU A 207 -4.55 -7.99 -3.61
C LEU A 207 -3.58 -8.57 -4.66
N ARG A 208 -3.47 -9.89 -4.69
CA ARG A 208 -2.60 -10.64 -5.61
C ARG A 208 -3.38 -11.83 -6.20
N GLY A 209 -3.34 -11.98 -7.54
CA GLY A 209 -4.06 -13.06 -8.23
C GLY A 209 -5.57 -13.04 -7.99
N GLY A 210 -6.19 -11.86 -7.82
CA GLY A 210 -7.62 -11.72 -7.56
C GLY A 210 -8.05 -12.03 -6.11
N ARG A 211 -7.11 -12.24 -5.18
CA ARG A 211 -7.38 -12.57 -3.76
C ARG A 211 -6.67 -11.61 -2.83
N VAL A 212 -7.25 -11.33 -1.67
CA VAL A 212 -6.56 -10.65 -0.57
C VAL A 212 -5.67 -11.69 0.13
N VAL A 213 -4.35 -11.57 -0.06
CA VAL A 213 -3.39 -12.53 0.51
C VAL A 213 -3.00 -12.20 1.94
N GLN A 214 -3.01 -10.92 2.32
CA GLN A 214 -2.78 -10.45 3.68
C GLN A 214 -3.48 -9.10 3.87
N CYS A 215 -4.04 -8.87 5.07
CA CYS A 215 -4.57 -7.58 5.50
C CYS A 215 -4.11 -7.32 6.94
N ALA A 216 -3.26 -6.30 7.13
CA ALA A 216 -2.63 -6.01 8.41
C ALA A 216 -2.39 -4.50 8.58
N SER A 217 -1.88 -4.07 9.74
CA SER A 217 -1.30 -2.72 9.87
C SER A 217 -0.10 -2.58 8.92
N PRO A 218 0.28 -1.34 8.51
CA PRO A 218 1.50 -1.12 7.73
C PRO A 218 2.75 -1.75 8.37
N GLU A 219 2.91 -1.60 9.67
CA GLU A 219 4.04 -2.12 10.44
C GLU A 219 4.09 -3.65 10.41
N ASP A 220 2.95 -4.32 10.68
CA ASP A 220 2.86 -5.78 10.65
C ASP A 220 3.07 -6.32 9.23
N LEU A 221 2.50 -5.66 8.20
CA LEU A 221 2.67 -6.07 6.81
C LEU A 221 4.13 -6.02 6.37
N TYR A 222 4.88 -5.01 6.81
CA TYR A 222 6.29 -4.81 6.49
C TYR A 222 7.21 -5.76 7.26
N SER A 223 6.95 -5.96 8.56
CA SER A 223 7.80 -6.77 9.46
C SER A 223 7.48 -8.26 9.41
N ASP A 224 6.21 -8.62 9.21
CA ASP A 224 5.71 -10.01 9.20
C ASP A 224 4.92 -10.35 7.92
N PRO A 225 5.53 -10.20 6.72
CA PRO A 225 4.87 -10.56 5.47
C PRO A 225 4.63 -12.06 5.37
N LEU A 226 3.53 -12.45 4.72
CA LEU A 226 3.09 -13.84 4.60
C LEU A 226 4.12 -14.74 3.89
N ASP A 227 4.75 -14.22 2.84
CA ASP A 227 5.70 -14.95 2.00
C ASP A 227 6.82 -14.03 1.45
N PRO A 228 7.92 -14.61 0.91
CA PRO A 228 9.03 -13.84 0.35
C PRO A 228 8.64 -12.90 -0.81
N ALA A 229 7.65 -13.28 -1.63
CA ALA A 229 7.18 -12.45 -2.74
C ALA A 229 6.47 -11.21 -2.22
N LEU A 230 5.66 -11.37 -1.17
CA LEU A 230 5.02 -10.24 -0.49
C LEU A 230 6.04 -9.34 0.20
N ALA A 231 7.07 -9.93 0.84
CA ALA A 231 8.16 -9.16 1.44
C ALA A 231 8.84 -8.23 0.43
N SER A 232 9.16 -8.76 -0.78
CA SER A 232 9.75 -7.98 -1.88
C SER A 232 8.77 -7.00 -2.52
N PHE A 233 7.47 -7.28 -2.45
CA PHE A 233 6.44 -6.42 -3.01
C PHE A 233 6.14 -5.21 -2.12
N VAL A 234 6.26 -5.30 -0.80
CA VAL A 234 5.93 -4.19 0.13
C VAL A 234 7.13 -3.31 0.48
N GLY A 235 8.33 -3.66 0.03
CA GLY A 235 9.53 -2.84 0.25
C GLY A 235 10.80 -3.57 -0.16
N ASP A 236 11.92 -2.83 -0.15
CA ASP A 236 13.24 -3.42 -0.41
C ASP A 236 13.51 -4.60 0.55
N ALA A 237 14.03 -5.71 0.01
CA ALA A 237 14.24 -6.94 0.76
C ALA A 237 15.52 -7.65 0.32
N ASN A 238 16.35 -8.04 1.27
CA ASN A 238 17.40 -9.03 1.05
C ASN A 238 16.84 -10.40 1.40
N LEU A 239 16.67 -11.25 0.39
CA LEU A 239 16.21 -12.63 0.56
C LEU A 239 17.41 -13.57 0.46
N LEU A 240 17.69 -14.29 1.54
CA LEU A 240 18.85 -15.17 1.68
C LEU A 240 18.42 -16.61 1.89
N GLU A 241 19.08 -17.52 1.19
CA GLU A 241 18.97 -18.95 1.49
C GLU A 241 19.69 -19.26 2.79
N GLY A 242 19.12 -20.14 3.59
CA GLY A 242 19.72 -20.57 4.87
C GLY A 242 19.23 -21.94 5.30
N THR A 243 19.82 -22.42 6.39
CA THR A 243 19.43 -23.69 7.01
C THR A 243 19.23 -23.46 8.52
N VAL A 244 18.18 -24.00 9.08
CA VAL A 244 17.93 -23.91 10.53
C VAL A 244 18.91 -24.78 11.30
N ARG A 245 19.64 -24.18 12.24
CA ARG A 245 20.54 -24.88 13.16
C ARG A 245 20.48 -24.27 14.55
N ALA A 246 20.23 -25.08 15.57
CA ALA A 246 20.14 -24.66 16.96
C ALA A 246 19.15 -23.47 17.17
N GLY A 247 18.04 -23.46 16.44
CA GLY A 247 17.00 -22.39 16.51
C GLY A 247 17.35 -21.10 15.81
N ALA A 248 18.46 -21.02 15.08
CA ALA A 248 18.87 -19.89 14.26
C ALA A 248 18.89 -20.25 12.77
N ALA A 249 18.71 -19.28 11.89
CA ALA A 249 18.91 -19.46 10.45
C ALA A 249 20.37 -19.18 10.09
N VAL A 250 21.11 -20.21 9.67
CA VAL A 250 22.49 -20.08 9.21
C VAL A 250 22.47 -19.73 7.72
N THR A 251 22.91 -18.53 7.39
CA THR A 251 22.92 -17.94 6.05
C THR A 251 24.33 -17.53 5.62
N ALA A 252 24.47 -16.93 4.45
CA ALA A 252 25.72 -16.27 4.04
C ALA A 252 26.13 -15.11 5.00
N LEU A 253 25.22 -14.60 5.81
CA LEU A 253 25.47 -13.61 6.85
C LEU A 253 25.82 -14.23 8.23
N GLY A 254 26.02 -15.54 8.27
CA GLY A 254 26.21 -16.29 9.51
C GLY A 254 24.88 -16.67 10.19
N PRO A 255 24.93 -17.05 11.47
CA PRO A 255 23.71 -17.41 12.22
C PRO A 255 22.90 -16.17 12.57
N LEU A 256 21.62 -16.16 12.18
CA LEU A 256 20.66 -15.09 12.40
C LEU A 256 19.54 -15.58 13.33
N THR A 257 19.18 -14.77 14.33
CA THR A 257 18.07 -15.07 15.23
C THR A 257 16.74 -14.97 14.51
N ILE A 258 15.97 -16.07 14.47
CA ILE A 258 14.63 -16.07 13.86
C ILE A 258 13.65 -15.40 14.84
N GLY A 259 12.85 -14.45 14.33
CA GLY A 259 11.80 -13.77 15.10
C GLY A 259 10.67 -14.70 15.51
N ALA A 260 9.94 -14.34 16.55
CA ALA A 260 8.75 -15.04 16.98
C ALA A 260 7.57 -14.78 16.00
N GLY A 261 6.61 -15.73 15.92
CA GLY A 261 5.37 -15.59 15.15
C GLY A 261 5.41 -16.13 13.71
N GLY A 262 6.55 -16.64 13.26
CA GLY A 262 6.67 -17.34 11.98
C GLY A 262 6.18 -18.79 12.01
N PRO A 263 6.18 -19.49 10.83
CA PRO A 263 5.89 -20.92 10.79
C PRO A 263 6.89 -21.72 11.64
N ALA A 264 6.44 -22.83 12.23
CA ALA A 264 7.33 -23.73 12.94
C ALA A 264 8.37 -24.31 11.96
N LEU A 265 9.64 -24.05 12.21
CA LEU A 265 10.75 -24.51 11.38
C LEU A 265 11.49 -25.65 12.09
N ALA A 266 11.77 -26.72 11.34
CA ALA A 266 12.46 -27.89 11.87
C ALA A 266 13.99 -27.71 11.79
N GLU A 267 14.72 -28.44 12.64
CA GLU A 267 16.18 -28.52 12.57
C GLU A 267 16.64 -29.06 11.21
N ALA A 268 17.69 -28.50 10.67
CA ALA A 268 18.24 -28.79 9.35
C ALA A 268 17.29 -28.47 8.16
N GLN A 269 16.20 -27.75 8.39
CA GLN A 269 15.29 -27.30 7.32
C GLN A 269 15.92 -26.18 6.52
N GLU A 270 15.82 -26.26 5.17
CA GLU A 270 16.16 -25.15 4.28
C GLU A 270 15.09 -24.04 4.39
N VAL A 271 15.55 -22.80 4.46
CA VAL A 271 14.71 -21.63 4.66
C VAL A 271 15.11 -20.49 3.75
N MET A 272 14.11 -19.64 3.43
CA MET A 272 14.33 -18.32 2.87
C MET A 272 14.24 -17.31 4.00
N VAL A 273 15.23 -16.46 4.13
CA VAL A 273 15.37 -15.48 5.23
C VAL A 273 15.27 -14.08 4.67
N LEU A 274 14.41 -13.26 5.26
CA LEU A 274 14.29 -11.83 4.98
C LEU A 274 15.18 -11.04 5.94
N VAL A 275 16.04 -10.20 5.34
CA VAL A 275 16.76 -9.14 6.06
C VAL A 275 16.43 -7.81 5.39
N ARG A 276 15.81 -6.90 6.10
CA ARG A 276 15.51 -5.56 5.57
C ARG A 276 16.80 -4.75 5.42
N PRO A 277 16.93 -3.88 4.41
CA PRO A 277 18.13 -3.07 4.19
C PRO A 277 18.56 -2.25 5.41
N GLU A 278 17.63 -1.76 6.21
CA GLU A 278 17.86 -1.01 7.44
C GLU A 278 18.29 -1.87 8.64
N GLN A 279 18.13 -3.19 8.57
CA GLN A 279 18.66 -4.12 9.57
C GLN A 279 20.16 -4.41 9.37
N LEU A 280 20.73 -3.98 8.24
CA LEU A 280 22.13 -4.16 7.95
C LEU A 280 22.93 -2.95 8.40
N GLU A 281 23.80 -3.13 9.39
CA GLU A 281 24.80 -2.16 9.78
C GLU A 281 26.04 -2.32 8.89
N LEU A 282 26.53 -1.20 8.38
CA LEU A 282 27.67 -1.15 7.48
C LEU A 282 28.78 -0.33 8.11
N ARG A 283 29.97 -0.94 8.28
CA ARG A 283 31.17 -0.28 8.83
C ARG A 283 32.26 -0.22 7.78
N PRO A 284 32.91 0.95 7.58
CA PRO A 284 34.04 1.08 6.66
C PRO A 284 35.24 0.21 7.09
N GLY A 285 35.92 -0.36 6.08
CA GLY A 285 37.14 -1.15 6.29
C GLY A 285 36.90 -2.62 6.61
N ASN A 286 37.99 -3.33 6.91
CA ASN A 286 37.97 -4.74 7.25
C ASN A 286 37.83 -4.97 8.78
N GLY A 287 36.89 -4.26 9.43
CA GLY A 287 36.69 -4.31 10.89
C GLY A 287 36.65 -5.72 11.47
N ALA A 288 37.16 -5.89 12.68
CA ALA A 288 37.08 -7.15 13.42
C ALA A 288 35.61 -7.41 13.79
N GLY A 289 35.02 -8.54 13.36
CA GLY A 289 33.73 -9.03 13.85
C GLY A 289 32.54 -8.89 12.89
N GLY A 290 32.73 -8.55 11.59
CA GLY A 290 31.66 -8.53 10.58
C GLY A 290 32.01 -9.33 9.34
N LEU A 291 30.99 -9.64 8.53
CA LEU A 291 31.17 -10.24 7.21
C LEU A 291 31.77 -9.22 6.25
N ARG A 292 32.77 -9.63 5.50
CA ARG A 292 33.48 -8.76 4.58
C ARG A 292 32.75 -8.67 3.25
N GLY A 293 32.62 -7.43 2.75
CA GLY A 293 32.06 -7.15 1.44
C GLY A 293 32.78 -5.98 0.75
N ARG A 294 32.36 -5.74 -0.49
CA ARG A 294 32.77 -4.55 -1.25
C ARG A 294 31.54 -3.81 -1.74
N VAL A 295 31.58 -2.51 -1.64
CA VAL A 295 30.57 -1.63 -2.22
C VAL A 295 30.62 -1.72 -3.75
N VAL A 296 29.48 -2.03 -4.36
CA VAL A 296 29.29 -2.11 -5.81
C VAL A 296 28.62 -0.84 -6.34
N GLU A 297 27.63 -0.34 -5.63
CA GLU A 297 26.84 0.83 -6.03
C GLU A 297 26.38 1.62 -4.81
N CYS A 298 26.29 2.94 -4.96
CA CYS A 298 25.66 3.83 -3.97
C CYS A 298 24.62 4.70 -4.69
N ARG A 299 23.37 4.61 -4.26
CA ARG A 299 22.28 5.46 -4.73
C ARG A 299 21.84 6.41 -3.61
N TYR A 300 21.97 7.70 -3.84
CA TYR A 300 21.65 8.74 -2.87
C TYR A 300 20.26 9.33 -3.13
N PHE A 301 19.42 9.37 -2.11
CA PHE A 301 18.03 9.87 -2.16
C PHE A 301 17.79 11.15 -1.37
N GLY A 302 18.85 11.86 -0.97
CA GLY A 302 18.78 13.11 -0.20
C GLY A 302 18.83 12.87 1.30
N HIS A 303 17.86 12.20 1.88
CA HIS A 303 17.79 11.91 3.31
C HIS A 303 18.41 10.56 3.69
N ASP A 304 18.54 9.64 2.73
CA ASP A 304 19.14 8.31 2.89
C ASP A 304 19.97 7.90 1.66
N MET A 305 20.65 6.78 1.79
CA MET A 305 21.45 6.17 0.73
C MET A 305 21.19 4.66 0.73
N LEU A 306 20.94 4.09 -0.44
CA LEU A 306 20.91 2.65 -0.65
C LEU A 306 22.27 2.21 -1.23
N VAL A 307 22.98 1.35 -0.48
CA VAL A 307 24.29 0.84 -0.83
C VAL A 307 24.18 -0.63 -1.20
N ALA A 308 24.57 -0.98 -2.42
CA ALA A 308 24.69 -2.37 -2.85
C ALA A 308 26.10 -2.90 -2.48
N VAL A 309 26.14 -3.99 -1.73
CA VAL A 309 27.38 -4.60 -1.24
C VAL A 309 27.44 -6.04 -1.73
N GLU A 310 28.52 -6.39 -2.43
CA GLU A 310 28.84 -7.77 -2.81
C GLU A 310 29.64 -8.40 -1.67
N LEU A 311 29.16 -9.51 -1.13
CA LEU A 311 29.91 -10.29 -0.12
C LEU A 311 31.08 -11.04 -0.78
N ALA A 312 32.06 -11.43 0.04
CA ALA A 312 33.06 -12.41 -0.36
C ALA A 312 32.34 -13.71 -0.78
N ALA A 313 32.92 -14.45 -1.74
CA ALA A 313 32.32 -15.70 -2.19
C ALA A 313 32.12 -16.67 -1.01
N ASP A 314 30.94 -17.27 -0.97
CA ASP A 314 30.63 -18.34 -0.02
C ASP A 314 31.34 -19.65 -0.39
N VAL A 315 31.05 -20.73 0.36
CA VAL A 315 31.65 -22.06 0.14
C VAL A 315 31.31 -22.62 -1.24
N GLU A 316 30.19 -22.18 -1.86
CA GLU A 316 29.76 -22.60 -3.20
C GLU A 316 30.26 -21.65 -4.30
N GLY A 317 31.00 -20.59 -3.95
CA GLY A 317 31.53 -19.60 -4.89
C GLY A 317 30.49 -18.53 -5.29
N LYS A 318 29.29 -18.53 -4.71
CA LYS A 318 28.29 -17.49 -4.90
C LYS A 318 28.72 -16.21 -4.17
N ARG A 319 28.44 -15.07 -4.77
CA ARG A 319 28.66 -13.74 -4.19
C ARG A 319 27.32 -13.03 -3.98
N PRO A 320 26.70 -13.18 -2.83
CA PRO A 320 25.43 -12.51 -2.57
C PRO A 320 25.57 -10.98 -2.67
N LEU A 321 24.63 -10.36 -3.35
CA LEU A 321 24.49 -8.91 -3.43
C LEU A 321 23.42 -8.49 -2.42
N LEU A 322 23.80 -7.60 -1.51
CA LEU A 322 22.93 -7.10 -0.44
C LEU A 322 22.71 -5.60 -0.61
N HIS A 323 21.50 -5.17 -0.29
CA HIS A 323 21.16 -3.76 -0.21
C HIS A 323 21.13 -3.31 1.26
N VAL A 324 21.85 -2.26 1.56
CA VAL A 324 21.95 -1.65 2.90
C VAL A 324 21.42 -0.23 2.83
N ARG A 325 20.53 0.13 3.73
CA ARG A 325 20.00 1.51 3.81
C ARG A 325 20.71 2.26 4.92
N LEU A 326 21.35 3.38 4.57
CA LEU A 326 22.07 4.25 5.47
C LEU A 326 21.38 5.60 5.57
N THR A 327 21.23 6.14 6.78
CA THR A 327 20.71 7.48 7.00
C THR A 327 21.78 8.53 6.62
N GLY A 328 21.39 9.53 5.84
CA GLY A 328 22.28 10.62 5.44
C GLY A 328 23.28 10.24 4.34
N THR A 329 24.50 10.80 4.43
CA THR A 329 25.60 10.56 3.47
C THR A 329 26.68 9.68 4.07
N SER A 330 27.31 8.86 3.25
CA SER A 330 28.46 8.04 3.64
C SER A 330 29.63 8.32 2.70
N PRO A 331 30.89 8.35 3.19
CA PRO A 331 32.07 8.50 2.34
C PRO A 331 32.41 7.26 1.51
N LEU A 332 31.54 6.22 1.56
CA LEU A 332 31.75 4.97 0.84
C LEU A 332 31.53 5.16 -0.66
N GLY A 333 32.49 4.69 -1.45
CA GLY A 333 32.41 4.66 -2.91
C GLY A 333 32.56 3.26 -3.47
N HIS A 334 32.38 3.11 -4.78
CA HIS A 334 32.59 1.84 -5.47
C HIS A 334 33.95 1.22 -5.12
N GLY A 335 33.95 -0.07 -4.82
CA GLY A 335 35.15 -0.83 -4.43
C GLY A 335 35.58 -0.68 -2.98
N SER A 336 34.95 0.20 -2.18
CA SER A 336 35.26 0.38 -0.76
C SER A 336 35.07 -0.94 -0.01
N PRO A 337 36.10 -1.40 0.76
CA PRO A 337 35.94 -2.55 1.64
C PRO A 337 35.06 -2.18 2.83
N VAL A 338 34.14 -3.09 3.18
CA VAL A 338 33.19 -2.90 4.27
C VAL A 338 32.99 -4.18 5.07
N ALA A 339 32.58 -4.02 6.32
CA ALA A 339 32.09 -5.11 7.16
C ALA A 339 30.60 -4.92 7.44
N LEU A 340 29.84 -6.02 7.37
CA LEU A 340 28.39 -6.03 7.62
C LEU A 340 28.06 -6.84 8.86
N SER A 341 27.05 -6.36 9.60
CA SER A 341 26.38 -7.11 10.67
C SER A 341 24.86 -6.93 10.54
N VAL A 342 24.09 -7.90 11.04
CA VAL A 342 22.62 -7.84 11.04
C VAL A 342 22.16 -7.47 12.45
N GLU A 343 21.24 -6.51 12.53
CA GLU A 343 20.62 -6.10 13.77
C GLU A 343 19.19 -6.66 13.89
N GLY A 344 18.86 -7.14 15.08
CA GLY A 344 17.53 -7.66 15.39
C GLY A 344 17.23 -9.04 14.83
N PRO A 345 16.01 -9.54 15.11
CA PRO A 345 15.55 -10.82 14.60
C PRO A 345 15.14 -10.72 13.12
N VAL A 346 15.21 -11.85 12.41
CA VAL A 346 14.84 -11.95 10.99
C VAL A 346 13.60 -12.82 10.81
N LYS A 347 12.85 -12.58 9.72
CA LYS A 347 11.76 -13.44 9.29
C LYS A 347 12.30 -14.56 8.42
N ALA A 348 11.78 -15.79 8.61
CA ALA A 348 12.17 -16.94 7.81
C ALA A 348 10.93 -17.78 7.40
N TRP A 349 10.98 -18.34 6.21
CA TRP A 349 9.97 -19.28 5.69
C TRP A 349 10.63 -20.55 5.16
N PRO A 350 9.91 -21.69 5.12
CA PRO A 350 10.39 -22.88 4.42
C PRO A 350 10.80 -22.60 2.97
N ALA A 351 11.93 -23.15 2.52
CA ALA A 351 12.41 -22.91 1.13
C ALA A 351 11.45 -23.42 0.06
N SER A 352 10.57 -24.37 0.36
CA SER A 352 9.52 -24.90 -0.52
C SER A 352 8.45 -23.90 -0.94
N SER A 353 8.39 -22.70 -0.32
CA SER A 353 7.49 -21.61 -0.71
C SER A 353 7.87 -20.91 -2.03
N ARG A 354 8.90 -21.40 -2.75
CA ARG A 354 9.32 -20.85 -4.05
C ARG A 354 8.40 -21.16 -5.23
N GLN A 355 7.51 -22.15 -5.13
CA GLN A 355 6.75 -22.65 -6.30
C GLN A 355 5.57 -21.76 -6.74
N ASP A 356 5.14 -20.76 -5.94
CA ASP A 356 4.04 -19.85 -6.28
C ASP A 356 4.50 -18.48 -6.85
N GLN A 357 5.76 -18.33 -7.26
CA GLN A 357 6.32 -17.05 -7.73
C GLN A 357 6.16 -16.77 -9.23
N ALA A 358 5.45 -17.59 -9.97
CA ALA A 358 5.22 -17.37 -11.40
C ALA A 358 3.72 -17.12 -11.64
N VAL A 359 3.25 -15.85 -11.50
CA VAL A 359 2.22 -15.22 -12.36
C VAL A 359 2.36 -13.69 -12.26
#